data_266f69d39fd9c0e0a1f83721ac772da2
#
_entry.id   266f69d39fd9c0e0a1f83721ac772da2
#
_cell.length_a   1.000
_cell.length_b   1.000
_cell.length_c   1.000
_cell.angle_alpha   90.00
_cell.angle_beta   90.00
_cell.angle_gamma   90.00
#
_symmetry.space_group_name_H-M   'P 1'
#
loop_
_entity.id
_entity.type
_entity.pdbx_description
1 polymer ?
#
loop_
_entity_poly.entity_id
_entity_poly.type
_entity_poly.pdbx_seq_one_letter_code
_entity_poly.pdbx_strand_id
1 'polypeptide(L)'
;MKRELIKSLALIAILIAMAGIINIHETRASQTLVVPDKYSTIGAAVNQASAGDTVFVKSGIYNENVQVDKPLTLEGQNSTNTVIIGSGGSSPTAVLVLAADAVKVSGFTIESLNYSKTTMYAYGIWVEGNNCTITGNIIENTYTGIFCSTQTSITITQNTVKSNFKNGICFYGGSQNNVSDNNVIGSAASGIEMAGYSNVISKNNVEGNFRGVGLGTIYSVLFGNNIVGNTESGIFLAGSKNIISANNIQNNKYGVFVTMQLTAPLENRIYHNNFLDNRFNAFDNSSALIENWDNGAKSGGNFWSDYLSKYPDAGQADSSGFGSRAYVINSGNEDNYPLIKQFETQNLGNPPAAIAAPTAMSNSVVASWSFDTVEPSLVSPDATGNNPAILGSETPVYNNTPALVQGKFGGALNFTGNVFATVQPSPSLLTPYEVTIDAWVNVQAIKAGVAYNNIFIEAVRTTAALPTRLLGLAVNGQAPTNSSSPAIGALRGYVVTPSGLNEIDTLAVLPNDTWVHVVFTRSTTTGMHLYINGKEQAVTVGCGTNNPTGPIRNPTDIYIGHDSKTEIENLQISNTVEQQSELLWMQWWLWAIVFAAVLVAGLVLYSKRARH
;
A
#
# COMPACT_ATOMS: atom_id res chain seq x y z
N MET A 1 -54.48 -31.43 -23.49
CA MET A 1 -54.88 -30.03 -23.36
C MET A 1 -54.62 -29.44 -21.95
N LYS A 2 -55.19 -29.95 -20.87
CA LYS A 2 -54.98 -29.40 -19.50
C LYS A 2 -53.52 -29.35 -19.04
N ARG A 3 -52.69 -30.32 -19.38
CA ARG A 3 -51.28 -30.40 -18.94
C ARG A 3 -50.35 -29.39 -19.66
N GLU A 4 -50.64 -29.05 -20.90
CA GLU A 4 -49.87 -28.04 -21.67
C GLU A 4 -50.29 -26.62 -21.27
N LEU A 5 -51.55 -26.42 -20.93
CA LEU A 5 -52.02 -25.14 -20.38
C LEU A 5 -51.42 -24.81 -19.01
N ILE A 6 -51.21 -25.82 -18.16
CA ILE A 6 -50.56 -25.65 -16.83
C ILE A 6 -49.06 -25.31 -17.03
N LYS A 7 -48.38 -25.94 -17.98
CA LYS A 7 -46.97 -25.62 -18.29
C LYS A 7 -46.81 -24.20 -18.84
N SER A 8 -47.71 -23.78 -19.72
CA SER A 8 -47.71 -22.40 -20.24
C SER A 8 -47.99 -21.35 -19.19
N LEU A 9 -48.92 -21.61 -18.28
CA LEU A 9 -49.24 -20.72 -17.14
C LEU A 9 -48.05 -20.64 -16.14
N ALA A 10 -47.39 -21.77 -15.86
CA ALA A 10 -46.20 -21.79 -15.00
C ALA A 10 -45.02 -21.02 -15.65
N LEU A 11 -44.83 -21.13 -16.96
CA LEU A 11 -43.77 -20.39 -17.70
C LEU A 11 -44.08 -18.88 -17.69
N ILE A 12 -45.33 -18.48 -17.87
CA ILE A 12 -45.74 -17.07 -17.78
C ILE A 12 -45.57 -16.53 -16.36
N ALA A 13 -45.88 -17.30 -15.32
CA ALA A 13 -45.64 -16.90 -13.94
C ALA A 13 -44.16 -16.74 -13.60
N ILE A 14 -43.29 -17.61 -14.15
CA ILE A 14 -41.83 -17.49 -14.02
C ILE A 14 -41.31 -16.26 -14.77
N LEU A 15 -41.80 -15.98 -15.96
CA LEU A 15 -41.45 -14.79 -16.72
C LEU A 15 -41.89 -13.48 -16.05
N ILE A 16 -43.08 -13.47 -15.42
CA ILE A 16 -43.57 -12.33 -14.64
C ILE A 16 -42.74 -12.16 -13.37
N ALA A 17 -42.36 -13.25 -12.69
CA ALA A 17 -41.49 -13.22 -11.52
C ALA A 17 -40.08 -12.74 -11.89
N MET A 18 -39.53 -13.17 -13.05
CA MET A 18 -38.23 -12.65 -13.56
C MET A 18 -38.33 -11.19 -13.99
N ALA A 19 -39.41 -10.73 -14.59
CA ALA A 19 -39.63 -9.32 -14.90
C ALA A 19 -39.77 -8.43 -13.66
N GLY A 20 -40.28 -8.97 -12.54
CA GLY A 20 -40.32 -8.27 -11.25
C GLY A 20 -39.00 -8.18 -10.51
N ILE A 21 -37.97 -8.92 -10.95
CA ILE A 21 -36.61 -8.87 -10.38
C ILE A 21 -35.69 -7.92 -11.17
N ILE A 22 -36.13 -7.44 -12.33
CA ILE A 22 -35.41 -6.35 -13.01
C ILE A 22 -35.69 -5.08 -12.18
N ASN A 23 -34.85 -4.81 -11.19
CA ASN A 23 -34.73 -3.48 -10.63
C ASN A 23 -34.29 -2.57 -11.79
N ILE A 24 -35.26 -1.95 -12.43
CA ILE A 24 -35.00 -0.78 -13.29
C ILE A 24 -34.48 0.27 -12.29
N HIS A 25 -33.18 0.34 -12.12
CA HIS A 25 -32.56 1.54 -11.60
C HIS A 25 -32.93 2.63 -12.60
N GLU A 26 -33.97 3.40 -12.29
CA GLU A 26 -34.17 4.66 -13.00
C GLU A 26 -32.89 5.45 -12.83
N THR A 27 -32.09 5.52 -13.87
CA THR A 27 -30.93 6.40 -13.93
C THR A 27 -31.48 7.83 -13.91
N ARG A 28 -31.60 8.38 -12.69
CA ARG A 28 -31.90 9.80 -12.53
C ARG A 28 -30.84 10.59 -13.33
N ALA A 29 -31.27 11.47 -14.22
CA ALA A 29 -30.37 12.38 -14.90
C ALA A 29 -29.60 13.21 -13.86
N SER A 30 -28.29 13.33 -14.01
CA SER A 30 -27.46 14.17 -13.15
C SER A 30 -27.96 15.62 -13.22
N GLN A 31 -28.02 16.28 -12.08
CA GLN A 31 -28.47 17.69 -11.97
C GLN A 31 -27.29 18.59 -11.64
N THR A 32 -27.40 19.86 -12.03
CA THR A 32 -26.46 20.90 -11.60
C THR A 32 -27.13 21.76 -10.52
N LEU A 33 -26.55 21.80 -9.35
CA LEU A 33 -26.95 22.63 -8.22
C LEU A 33 -26.04 23.86 -8.18
N VAL A 34 -26.64 25.06 -8.31
CA VAL A 34 -25.87 26.31 -8.47
C VAL A 34 -25.80 27.06 -7.14
N VAL A 35 -24.59 27.45 -6.74
CA VAL A 35 -24.28 28.28 -5.57
C VAL A 35 -23.79 29.64 -6.09
N PRO A 36 -24.25 30.80 -5.57
CA PRO A 36 -25.20 30.94 -4.46
C PRO A 36 -26.69 31.08 -4.93
N ASP A 37 -27.00 30.87 -6.18
CA ASP A 37 -28.33 31.18 -6.74
C ASP A 37 -29.47 30.44 -6.01
N LYS A 38 -29.33 29.15 -5.84
CA LYS A 38 -30.36 28.32 -5.20
C LYS A 38 -29.96 27.91 -3.77
N TYR A 39 -28.67 27.78 -3.51
CA TYR A 39 -28.12 27.38 -2.22
C TYR A 39 -27.14 28.43 -1.75
N SER A 40 -27.32 28.97 -0.55
CA SER A 40 -26.48 30.07 -0.03
C SER A 40 -25.05 29.63 0.31
N THR A 41 -24.80 28.33 0.50
CA THR A 41 -23.50 27.75 0.85
C THR A 41 -23.21 26.52 -0.01
N ILE A 42 -21.92 26.19 -0.16
CA ILE A 42 -21.46 24.98 -0.86
C ILE A 42 -21.93 23.74 -0.10
N GLY A 43 -21.79 23.73 1.24
CA GLY A 43 -22.23 22.63 2.08
C GLY A 43 -23.73 22.36 1.95
N ALA A 44 -24.58 23.38 1.86
CA ALA A 44 -26.02 23.20 1.66
C ALA A 44 -26.33 22.57 0.29
N ALA A 45 -25.61 22.97 -0.78
CA ALA A 45 -25.77 22.36 -2.09
C ALA A 45 -25.28 20.89 -2.10
N VAL A 46 -24.13 20.60 -1.51
CA VAL A 46 -23.59 19.24 -1.37
C VAL A 46 -24.56 18.32 -0.62
N ASN A 47 -25.16 18.79 0.49
CA ASN A 47 -26.13 18.02 1.27
C ASN A 47 -27.38 17.66 0.44
N GLN A 48 -27.83 18.53 -0.46
CA GLN A 48 -28.99 18.31 -1.32
C GLN A 48 -28.67 17.54 -2.60
N ALA A 49 -27.42 17.49 -3.02
CA ALA A 49 -26.99 16.76 -4.19
C ALA A 49 -27.15 15.25 -3.99
N SER A 50 -27.34 14.54 -5.08
CA SER A 50 -27.30 13.07 -5.14
C SER A 50 -26.02 12.62 -5.84
N ALA A 51 -25.70 11.34 -5.72
CA ALA A 51 -24.58 10.74 -6.45
C ALA A 51 -24.70 11.02 -7.97
N GLY A 52 -23.60 11.46 -8.57
CA GLY A 52 -23.52 11.83 -9.98
C GLY A 52 -23.93 13.27 -10.30
N ASP A 53 -24.42 14.04 -9.34
CA ASP A 53 -24.77 15.46 -9.57
C ASP A 53 -23.50 16.34 -9.64
N THR A 54 -23.68 17.55 -10.16
CA THR A 54 -22.67 18.61 -10.16
C THR A 54 -23.11 19.75 -9.23
N VAL A 55 -22.26 20.14 -8.29
CA VAL A 55 -22.38 21.37 -7.52
C VAL A 55 -21.51 22.42 -8.19
N PHE A 56 -22.14 23.34 -8.89
CA PHE A 56 -21.47 24.45 -9.58
C PHE A 56 -21.46 25.69 -8.71
N VAL A 57 -20.27 26.21 -8.43
CA VAL A 57 -20.04 27.32 -7.51
C VAL A 57 -19.59 28.55 -8.32
N LYS A 58 -20.41 29.59 -8.36
CA LYS A 58 -20.06 30.87 -9.01
C LYS A 58 -18.91 31.57 -8.28
N SER A 59 -18.25 32.46 -8.99
CA SER A 59 -17.20 33.30 -8.41
C SER A 59 -17.67 34.02 -7.15
N GLY A 60 -16.87 33.96 -6.09
CA GLY A 60 -17.18 34.52 -4.78
C GLY A 60 -16.24 33.99 -3.72
N ILE A 61 -16.37 34.50 -2.49
CA ILE A 61 -15.63 34.03 -1.32
C ILE A 61 -16.60 33.28 -0.42
N TYR A 62 -16.30 32.03 -0.14
CA TYR A 62 -17.08 31.11 0.67
C TYR A 62 -16.33 30.72 1.93
N ASN A 63 -16.76 31.29 3.07
CA ASN A 63 -16.12 31.05 4.37
C ASN A 63 -16.75 29.82 5.03
N GLU A 64 -16.32 28.62 4.63
CA GLU A 64 -16.86 27.36 5.15
C GLU A 64 -15.86 26.21 5.02
N ASN A 65 -16.01 25.20 5.86
CA ASN A 65 -15.40 23.91 5.65
C ASN A 65 -16.43 22.99 4.99
N VAL A 66 -16.04 22.31 3.91
CA VAL A 66 -16.95 21.51 3.10
C VAL A 66 -16.56 20.03 3.19
N GLN A 67 -17.55 19.18 3.41
CA GLN A 67 -17.38 17.71 3.31
C GLN A 67 -18.24 17.19 2.17
N VAL A 68 -17.62 16.45 1.26
CA VAL A 68 -18.30 15.79 0.12
C VAL A 68 -18.39 14.30 0.44
N ASP A 69 -19.56 13.83 0.84
CA ASP A 69 -19.86 12.50 1.35
C ASP A 69 -20.51 11.56 0.32
N LYS A 70 -20.56 11.97 -0.95
CA LYS A 70 -21.11 11.19 -2.06
C LYS A 70 -20.39 11.46 -3.36
N PRO A 71 -20.35 10.49 -4.31
CA PRO A 71 -19.72 10.69 -5.61
C PRO A 71 -20.41 11.81 -6.39
N LEU A 72 -19.78 12.95 -6.51
CA LEU A 72 -20.28 14.10 -7.28
C LEU A 72 -19.13 14.94 -7.86
N THR A 73 -19.47 15.90 -8.72
CA THR A 73 -18.54 16.89 -9.20
C THR A 73 -18.76 18.22 -8.45
N LEU A 74 -17.71 18.71 -7.79
CA LEU A 74 -17.66 20.04 -7.18
C LEU A 74 -16.83 20.94 -8.10
N GLU A 75 -17.48 21.91 -8.76
CA GLU A 75 -16.88 22.73 -9.80
C GLU A 75 -17.01 24.22 -9.48
N GLY A 76 -15.88 24.90 -9.30
CA GLY A 76 -15.81 26.35 -9.21
C GLY A 76 -15.79 26.99 -10.60
N GLN A 77 -16.44 28.12 -10.73
CA GLN A 77 -16.52 28.84 -12.00
C GLN A 77 -15.12 29.24 -12.52
N ASN A 78 -14.21 29.61 -11.64
CA ASN A 78 -12.85 29.99 -11.99
C ASN A 78 -11.96 29.93 -10.75
N SER A 79 -10.82 29.25 -10.86
CA SER A 79 -9.92 29.02 -9.71
C SER A 79 -9.33 30.30 -9.11
N THR A 80 -9.27 31.42 -9.84
CA THR A 80 -8.77 32.67 -9.28
C THR A 80 -9.82 33.48 -8.51
N ASN A 81 -11.11 33.23 -8.77
CA ASN A 81 -12.21 34.04 -8.26
C ASN A 81 -13.26 33.26 -7.47
N THR A 82 -13.14 31.94 -7.39
CA THR A 82 -14.00 31.05 -6.57
C THR A 82 -13.18 30.54 -5.42
N VAL A 83 -13.29 31.20 -4.27
CA VAL A 83 -12.39 30.98 -3.13
C VAL A 83 -13.15 30.31 -1.99
N ILE A 84 -12.64 29.17 -1.51
CA ILE A 84 -13.11 28.52 -0.29
C ILE A 84 -12.09 28.82 0.80
N ILE A 85 -12.53 29.49 1.87
CA ILE A 85 -11.69 29.82 3.00
C ILE A 85 -12.18 29.03 4.21
N GLY A 86 -11.37 28.05 4.64
CA GLY A 86 -11.69 27.24 5.80
C GLY A 86 -11.32 27.91 7.11
N SER A 87 -12.11 27.68 8.15
CA SER A 87 -11.77 28.04 9.52
C SER A 87 -10.80 26.99 10.08
N GLY A 88 -9.61 27.42 10.50
CA GLY A 88 -8.69 26.55 11.27
C GLY A 88 -9.32 26.14 12.61
N GLY A 89 -9.14 24.88 13.01
CA GLY A 89 -9.60 24.32 14.29
C GLY A 89 -8.45 23.75 15.11
N SER A 90 -8.73 23.35 16.35
CA SER A 90 -7.77 22.73 17.26
C SER A 90 -7.59 21.21 17.04
N SER A 91 -8.29 20.62 16.08
CA SER A 91 -8.25 19.18 15.70
C SER A 91 -7.87 19.07 14.23
N PRO A 92 -7.43 17.91 13.72
CA PRO A 92 -7.17 17.76 12.28
C PRO A 92 -8.42 18.20 11.51
N THR A 93 -8.31 19.32 10.82
CA THR A 93 -9.40 19.90 10.02
C THR A 93 -8.93 20.08 8.60
N ALA A 94 -9.82 19.95 7.65
CA ALA A 94 -9.58 20.29 6.26
C ALA A 94 -10.56 21.37 5.80
N VAL A 95 -10.13 22.19 4.88
CA VAL A 95 -11.03 23.13 4.22
C VAL A 95 -12.04 22.36 3.37
N LEU A 96 -11.55 21.32 2.68
CA LEU A 96 -12.37 20.42 1.86
C LEU A 96 -12.03 18.97 2.17
N VAL A 97 -13.03 18.16 2.55
CA VAL A 97 -12.91 16.71 2.75
C VAL A 97 -13.63 15.97 1.63
N LEU A 98 -12.94 15.08 0.93
CA LEU A 98 -13.51 14.18 -0.06
C LEU A 98 -13.74 12.82 0.61
N ALA A 99 -14.90 12.68 1.29
CA ALA A 99 -15.21 11.51 2.12
C ALA A 99 -15.81 10.34 1.32
N ALA A 100 -16.14 10.54 0.04
CA ALA A 100 -16.67 9.49 -0.83
C ALA A 100 -15.71 9.19 -1.99
N ASP A 101 -15.85 7.98 -2.56
CA ASP A 101 -15.16 7.59 -3.78
C ASP A 101 -15.64 8.41 -4.99
N ALA A 102 -14.79 8.51 -6.00
CA ALA A 102 -15.08 9.12 -7.30
C ALA A 102 -15.56 10.58 -7.26
N VAL A 103 -15.18 11.34 -6.23
CA VAL A 103 -15.41 12.78 -6.17
C VAL A 103 -14.47 13.51 -7.13
N LYS A 104 -15.00 14.51 -7.85
CA LYS A 104 -14.21 15.39 -8.73
C LYS A 104 -14.25 16.82 -8.20
N VAL A 105 -13.08 17.47 -8.12
CA VAL A 105 -12.96 18.86 -7.64
C VAL A 105 -12.13 19.67 -8.62
N SER A 106 -12.66 20.81 -9.07
CA SER A 106 -11.95 21.71 -9.98
C SER A 106 -12.38 23.17 -9.85
N GLY A 107 -11.49 24.09 -10.24
CA GLY A 107 -11.83 25.51 -10.41
C GLY A 107 -11.91 26.33 -9.12
N PHE A 108 -11.22 25.95 -8.05
CA PHE A 108 -11.20 26.66 -6.78
C PHE A 108 -9.82 27.18 -6.39
N THR A 109 -9.81 28.30 -5.64
CA THR A 109 -8.75 28.57 -4.66
C THR A 109 -9.20 28.05 -3.30
N ILE A 110 -8.34 27.30 -2.63
CA ILE A 110 -8.60 26.68 -1.33
C ILE A 110 -7.51 27.13 -0.36
N GLU A 111 -7.90 27.82 0.71
CA GLU A 111 -6.99 28.37 1.70
C GLU A 111 -7.57 28.31 3.13
N SER A 112 -6.72 28.47 4.15
CA SER A 112 -7.14 28.50 5.55
C SER A 112 -6.87 29.84 6.22
N LEU A 113 -7.90 30.46 6.82
CA LEU A 113 -7.83 31.78 7.45
C LEU A 113 -6.91 31.87 8.67
N ASN A 114 -6.77 30.81 9.45
CA ASN A 114 -6.10 30.84 10.74
C ASN A 114 -4.89 29.93 10.75
N TYR A 115 -4.12 29.96 9.68
CA TYR A 115 -2.88 29.26 9.68
C TYR A 115 -1.90 29.94 10.65
N SER A 116 -1.72 29.37 11.83
CA SER A 116 -0.64 29.72 12.75
C SER A 116 0.19 28.48 13.06
N LYS A 117 1.46 28.67 13.43
CA LYS A 117 2.36 27.57 13.86
C LYS A 117 1.79 26.72 14.99
N THR A 118 0.71 27.16 15.63
CA THR A 118 0.06 26.51 16.78
C THR A 118 -1.20 25.71 16.38
N THR A 119 -1.79 25.94 15.20
CA THR A 119 -2.92 25.14 14.67
C THR A 119 -2.37 24.08 13.73
N MET A 120 -1.78 23.03 14.28
CA MET A 120 -1.34 21.87 13.53
C MET A 120 -2.55 21.18 12.87
N TYR A 121 -2.43 20.85 11.55
CA TYR A 121 -3.33 19.99 10.78
C TYR A 121 -4.52 20.67 10.05
N ALA A 122 -4.40 21.91 9.59
CA ALA A 122 -5.35 22.44 8.61
C ALA A 122 -4.95 21.99 7.19
N TYR A 123 -5.53 20.89 6.69
CA TYR A 123 -5.33 20.45 5.32
C TYR A 123 -6.14 21.32 4.35
N GLY A 124 -5.59 21.62 3.17
CA GLY A 124 -6.38 22.25 2.11
C GLY A 124 -7.46 21.29 1.61
N ILE A 125 -7.04 20.17 1.06
CA ILE A 125 -7.92 19.05 0.67
C ILE A 125 -7.47 17.79 1.40
N TRP A 126 -8.40 17.13 2.10
CA TRP A 126 -8.20 15.81 2.67
C TRP A 126 -9.01 14.79 1.86
N VAL A 127 -8.30 13.84 1.25
CA VAL A 127 -8.92 12.78 0.45
C VAL A 127 -9.05 11.53 1.31
N GLU A 128 -10.28 11.07 1.49
CA GLU A 128 -10.62 9.84 2.20
C GLU A 128 -11.19 8.77 1.25
N GLY A 129 -11.82 9.19 0.15
CA GLY A 129 -12.34 8.28 -0.88
C GLY A 129 -11.29 7.91 -1.93
N ASN A 130 -11.50 6.79 -2.62
CA ASN A 130 -10.70 6.32 -3.75
C ASN A 130 -11.22 6.90 -5.08
N ASN A 131 -10.44 6.76 -6.17
CA ASN A 131 -10.82 7.19 -7.52
C ASN A 131 -11.18 8.69 -7.62
N CYS A 132 -10.75 9.52 -6.68
CA CYS A 132 -11.01 10.96 -6.71
C CYS A 132 -10.13 11.68 -7.72
N THR A 133 -10.64 12.80 -8.28
CA THR A 133 -9.91 13.64 -9.21
C THR A 133 -9.86 15.07 -8.70
N ILE A 134 -8.67 15.65 -8.59
CA ILE A 134 -8.42 17.02 -8.15
C ILE A 134 -7.64 17.71 -9.27
N THR A 135 -8.27 18.67 -9.96
CA THR A 135 -7.67 19.28 -11.16
C THR A 135 -7.96 20.77 -11.28
N GLY A 136 -6.97 21.56 -11.73
CA GLY A 136 -7.15 22.97 -12.05
C GLY A 136 -7.48 23.86 -10.84
N ASN A 137 -7.04 23.49 -9.64
CA ASN A 137 -7.24 24.27 -8.42
C ASN A 137 -5.96 25.01 -8.01
N ILE A 138 -6.11 26.04 -7.20
CA ILE A 138 -5.06 26.72 -6.44
C ILE A 138 -5.23 26.32 -4.96
N ILE A 139 -4.21 25.71 -4.36
CA ILE A 139 -4.24 25.33 -2.95
C ILE A 139 -3.08 26.02 -2.25
N GLU A 140 -3.36 26.90 -1.31
CA GLU A 140 -2.33 27.72 -0.68
C GLU A 140 -2.60 28.01 0.79
N ASN A 141 -1.55 28.42 1.50
CA ASN A 141 -1.64 28.87 2.88
C ASN A 141 -2.32 27.86 3.82
N THR A 142 -2.00 26.56 3.65
CA THR A 142 -2.50 25.48 4.51
C THR A 142 -1.34 24.73 5.17
N TYR A 143 -1.62 23.85 6.13
CA TYR A 143 -0.58 23.01 6.74
C TYR A 143 0.00 22.01 5.71
N THR A 144 -0.83 21.23 5.05
CA THR A 144 -0.52 20.42 3.88
C THR A 144 -1.56 20.74 2.82
N GLY A 145 -1.12 21.02 1.60
CA GLY A 145 -2.04 21.41 0.52
C GLY A 145 -3.05 20.31 0.22
N ILE A 146 -2.61 19.17 -0.25
CA ILE A 146 -3.45 18.00 -0.53
C ILE A 146 -2.90 16.81 0.26
N PHE A 147 -3.76 16.18 1.05
CA PHE A 147 -3.40 15.04 1.89
C PHE A 147 -4.23 13.80 1.55
N CYS A 148 -3.53 12.68 1.32
CA CYS A 148 -4.09 11.34 1.12
C CYS A 148 -3.39 10.39 2.11
N SER A 149 -4.15 9.55 2.83
CA SER A 149 -3.55 8.58 3.74
C SER A 149 -3.14 7.30 3.01
N THR A 150 -4.12 6.53 2.53
CA THR A 150 -3.88 5.22 1.89
C THR A 150 -4.74 5.02 0.63
N GLN A 151 -5.30 6.09 0.09
CA GLN A 151 -6.23 6.06 -1.03
C GLN A 151 -5.56 5.58 -2.32
N THR A 152 -6.35 4.95 -3.18
CA THR A 152 -5.90 4.39 -4.45
C THR A 152 -6.58 5.05 -5.64
N SER A 153 -5.89 5.05 -6.80
CA SER A 153 -6.42 5.59 -8.05
C SER A 153 -6.80 7.07 -7.98
N ILE A 154 -6.10 7.85 -7.14
CA ILE A 154 -6.29 9.30 -7.06
C ILE A 154 -5.57 9.97 -8.22
N THR A 155 -6.24 10.92 -8.86
CA THR A 155 -5.65 11.77 -9.90
C THR A 155 -5.55 13.21 -9.40
N ILE A 156 -4.32 13.74 -9.29
CA ILE A 156 -4.02 15.12 -8.93
C ILE A 156 -3.28 15.74 -10.10
N THR A 157 -3.93 16.62 -10.85
CA THR A 157 -3.33 17.15 -12.08
C THR A 157 -3.67 18.62 -12.31
N GLN A 158 -2.74 19.36 -12.91
CA GLN A 158 -2.94 20.77 -13.30
C GLN A 158 -3.30 21.70 -12.13
N ASN A 159 -2.91 21.36 -10.89
CA ASN A 159 -3.11 22.24 -9.76
C ASN A 159 -1.87 23.11 -9.52
N THR A 160 -2.08 24.28 -8.91
CA THR A 160 -1.03 25.09 -8.29
C THR A 160 -1.11 24.93 -6.78
N VAL A 161 -0.10 24.30 -6.19
CA VAL A 161 -0.03 24.04 -4.75
C VAL A 161 1.15 24.80 -4.19
N LYS A 162 0.90 25.85 -3.39
CA LYS A 162 1.97 26.77 -3.00
C LYS A 162 1.90 27.25 -1.56
N SER A 163 3.07 27.61 -1.03
CA SER A 163 3.18 28.28 0.28
C SER A 163 2.54 27.50 1.44
N ASN A 164 2.65 26.14 1.40
CA ASN A 164 2.14 25.30 2.45
C ASN A 164 3.22 25.06 3.53
N PHE A 165 2.78 24.98 4.77
CA PHE A 165 3.71 24.96 5.92
C PHE A 165 4.43 23.62 6.08
N LYS A 166 3.87 22.53 5.61
CA LYS A 166 4.51 21.23 5.63
C LYS A 166 4.70 20.74 4.21
N ASN A 167 3.82 19.92 3.69
CA ASN A 167 3.95 19.37 2.35
C ASN A 167 2.97 20.06 1.37
N GLY A 168 3.35 20.14 0.10
CA GLY A 168 2.43 20.55 -0.94
C GLY A 168 1.40 19.45 -1.19
N ILE A 169 1.83 18.31 -1.70
CA ILE A 169 1.02 17.10 -1.94
C ILE A 169 1.62 15.96 -1.14
N CYS A 170 0.81 15.24 -0.36
CA CYS A 170 1.30 14.21 0.56
C CYS A 170 0.45 12.95 0.50
N PHE A 171 1.09 11.81 0.24
CA PHE A 171 0.55 10.47 0.35
C PHE A 171 1.33 9.68 1.39
N TYR A 172 0.65 9.19 2.43
CA TYR A 172 1.28 8.29 3.41
C TYR A 172 1.20 6.81 3.01
N GLY A 173 0.54 6.51 1.89
CA GLY A 173 0.39 5.17 1.35
C GLY A 173 -0.50 5.17 0.11
N GLY A 174 -1.02 4.01 -0.25
CA GLY A 174 -1.90 3.84 -1.41
C GLY A 174 -1.15 3.49 -2.69
N SER A 175 -1.92 3.25 -3.74
CA SER A 175 -1.37 2.75 -5.00
C SER A 175 -2.10 3.30 -6.22
N GLN A 176 -1.46 3.16 -7.38
CA GLN A 176 -2.02 3.55 -8.66
C GLN A 176 -2.46 5.02 -8.72
N ASN A 177 -1.84 5.86 -7.87
CA ASN A 177 -2.11 7.29 -7.85
C ASN A 177 -1.29 7.98 -8.94
N ASN A 178 -1.89 8.99 -9.56
CA ASN A 178 -1.27 9.81 -10.59
C ASN A 178 -1.19 11.27 -10.12
N VAL A 179 0.04 11.78 -9.96
CA VAL A 179 0.32 13.18 -9.66
C VAL A 179 1.07 13.77 -10.84
N SER A 180 0.37 14.53 -11.70
CA SER A 180 0.96 15.00 -12.95
C SER A 180 0.62 16.44 -13.27
N ASP A 181 1.51 17.10 -14.00
CA ASP A 181 1.30 18.45 -14.54
C ASP A 181 0.94 19.51 -13.47
N ASN A 182 1.34 19.29 -12.19
CA ASN A 182 1.12 20.26 -11.12
C ASN A 182 2.30 21.22 -10.98
N ASN A 183 2.01 22.40 -10.46
CA ASN A 183 2.99 23.41 -10.06
C ASN A 183 3.04 23.47 -8.53
N VAL A 184 4.12 22.94 -7.90
CA VAL A 184 4.24 22.78 -6.45
C VAL A 184 5.39 23.61 -5.91
N ILE A 185 5.08 24.70 -5.22
CA ILE A 185 6.05 25.76 -4.91
C ILE A 185 6.09 26.10 -3.42
N GLY A 186 7.31 26.19 -2.87
CA GLY A 186 7.56 26.86 -1.60
C GLY A 186 6.95 26.20 -0.38
N SER A 187 6.84 24.88 -0.36
CA SER A 187 6.43 24.11 0.82
C SER A 187 7.60 23.98 1.81
N ALA A 188 7.34 24.12 3.10
CA ALA A 188 8.40 24.13 4.11
C ALA A 188 8.98 22.73 4.43
N ALA A 189 8.34 21.66 3.95
CA ALA A 189 8.88 20.31 3.93
C ALA A 189 8.96 19.81 2.47
N SER A 190 8.32 18.72 2.08
CA SER A 190 8.37 18.23 0.71
C SER A 190 7.35 18.94 -0.19
N GLY A 191 7.75 19.27 -1.41
CA GLY A 191 6.79 19.68 -2.43
C GLY A 191 5.79 18.55 -2.68
N ILE A 192 6.30 17.37 -3.06
CA ILE A 192 5.52 16.14 -3.19
C ILE A 192 6.14 15.09 -2.27
N GLU A 193 5.38 14.56 -1.32
CA GLU A 193 5.75 13.43 -0.48
C GLU A 193 4.91 12.23 -0.87
N MET A 194 5.54 11.16 -1.34
CA MET A 194 4.84 9.99 -1.85
C MET A 194 5.35 8.72 -1.19
N ALA A 195 4.44 8.03 -0.49
CA ALA A 195 4.64 6.65 -0.04
C ALA A 195 3.64 5.71 -0.74
N GLY A 196 3.78 4.40 -0.54
CA GLY A 196 2.95 3.40 -1.19
C GLY A 196 3.62 2.75 -2.40
N TYR A 197 2.86 2.31 -3.39
CA TYR A 197 3.43 1.54 -4.50
C TYR A 197 2.70 1.77 -5.82
N SER A 198 3.38 1.51 -6.95
CA SER A 198 2.82 1.63 -8.30
C SER A 198 2.18 3.01 -8.57
N ASN A 199 2.77 4.07 -8.02
CA ASN A 199 2.33 5.45 -8.23
C ASN A 199 3.10 6.09 -9.38
N VAL A 200 2.51 7.08 -10.02
CA VAL A 200 3.14 7.88 -11.08
C VAL A 200 3.21 9.34 -10.67
N ILE A 201 4.41 9.91 -10.70
CA ILE A 201 4.67 11.33 -10.47
C ILE A 201 5.33 11.87 -11.73
N SER A 202 4.62 12.65 -12.54
CA SER A 202 5.14 13.03 -13.85
C SER A 202 4.82 14.46 -14.26
N LYS A 203 5.78 15.06 -14.97
CA LYS A 203 5.60 16.38 -15.60
C LYS A 203 5.22 17.51 -14.63
N ASN A 204 5.51 17.35 -13.32
CA ASN A 204 5.31 18.40 -12.34
C ASN A 204 6.47 19.41 -12.37
N ASN A 205 6.17 20.68 -12.09
CA ASN A 205 7.17 21.67 -11.68
C ASN A 205 7.20 21.72 -10.15
N VAL A 206 8.35 21.40 -9.54
CA VAL A 206 8.51 21.29 -8.08
C VAL A 206 9.65 22.21 -7.65
N GLU A 207 9.32 23.41 -7.17
CA GLU A 207 10.28 24.49 -7.03
C GLU A 207 10.31 25.08 -5.61
N GLY A 208 11.52 25.36 -5.11
CA GLY A 208 11.73 26.16 -3.90
C GLY A 208 11.20 25.55 -2.62
N ASN A 209 11.01 24.23 -2.55
CA ASN A 209 10.61 23.52 -1.33
C ASN A 209 11.83 23.16 -0.48
N PHE A 210 11.66 22.64 0.73
CA PHE A 210 12.77 22.07 1.48
C PHE A 210 13.28 20.81 0.77
N ARG A 211 12.41 19.85 0.45
CA ARG A 211 12.66 18.75 -0.48
C ARG A 211 11.73 18.90 -1.68
N GLY A 212 12.24 18.65 -2.89
CA GLY A 212 11.39 18.64 -4.06
C GLY A 212 10.41 17.48 -3.99
N VAL A 213 10.89 16.26 -4.16
CA VAL A 213 10.11 15.02 -4.10
C VAL A 213 10.69 14.09 -3.04
N GLY A 214 9.91 13.74 -2.02
CA GLY A 214 10.16 12.64 -1.10
C GLY A 214 9.58 11.36 -1.69
N LEU A 215 10.43 10.39 -2.02
CA LEU A 215 10.04 9.16 -2.72
C LEU A 215 10.27 7.95 -1.82
N GLY A 216 9.30 7.66 -0.94
CA GLY A 216 9.25 6.47 -0.08
C GLY A 216 8.39 5.34 -0.67
N THR A 217 8.41 5.16 -1.99
CA THR A 217 7.53 4.27 -2.74
C THR A 217 8.25 3.03 -3.23
N ILE A 218 7.47 2.03 -3.66
CA ILE A 218 7.97 0.83 -4.32
C ILE A 218 7.28 0.70 -5.69
N TYR A 219 8.02 0.28 -6.73
CA TYR A 219 7.51 0.10 -8.10
C TYR A 219 6.82 1.34 -8.69
N SER A 220 7.25 2.53 -8.29
CA SER A 220 6.67 3.79 -8.77
C SER A 220 7.54 4.46 -9.83
N VAL A 221 6.97 5.41 -10.53
CA VAL A 221 7.64 6.13 -11.62
C VAL A 221 7.69 7.62 -11.31
N LEU A 222 8.89 8.19 -11.31
CA LEU A 222 9.15 9.63 -11.28
C LEU A 222 9.70 10.04 -12.65
N PHE A 223 8.88 10.70 -13.49
CA PHE A 223 9.17 10.88 -14.91
C PHE A 223 8.90 12.30 -15.42
N GLY A 224 9.89 12.88 -16.05
CA GLY A 224 9.72 14.14 -16.78
C GLY A 224 9.42 15.35 -15.91
N ASN A 225 9.73 15.31 -14.61
CA ASN A 225 9.49 16.43 -13.71
C ASN A 225 10.62 17.46 -13.82
N ASN A 226 10.28 18.72 -13.55
CA ASN A 226 11.22 19.81 -13.36
C ASN A 226 11.36 20.10 -11.86
N ILE A 227 12.50 19.78 -11.26
CA ILE A 227 12.74 19.80 -9.81
C ILE A 227 13.85 20.79 -9.50
N VAL A 228 13.49 22.02 -9.07
CA VAL A 228 14.41 23.15 -9.13
C VAL A 228 14.50 23.87 -7.79
N GLY A 229 15.73 24.21 -7.39
CA GLY A 229 15.98 25.18 -6.31
C GLY A 229 15.47 24.74 -4.94
N ASN A 230 15.32 23.43 -4.70
CA ASN A 230 14.89 22.93 -3.39
C ASN A 230 16.06 22.96 -2.41
N THR A 231 15.82 23.43 -1.17
CA THR A 231 16.90 23.86 -0.28
C THR A 231 17.68 22.70 0.34
N GLU A 232 17.10 21.51 0.44
CA GLU A 232 17.79 20.29 0.88
C GLU A 232 18.06 19.37 -0.30
N SER A 233 17.07 18.76 -0.91
CA SER A 233 17.26 17.82 -2.01
C SER A 233 16.21 17.99 -3.10
N GLY A 234 16.60 17.79 -4.35
CA GLY A 234 15.65 17.65 -5.44
C GLY A 234 14.80 16.42 -5.23
N ILE A 235 15.44 15.27 -5.07
CA ILE A 235 14.80 13.98 -4.76
C ILE A 235 15.39 13.42 -3.47
N PHE A 236 14.54 13.13 -2.50
CA PHE A 236 14.86 12.36 -1.30
C PHE A 236 14.37 10.93 -1.51
N LEU A 237 15.29 10.01 -1.80
CA LEU A 237 14.98 8.64 -2.19
C LEU A 237 15.11 7.70 -1.01
N ALA A 238 14.00 7.16 -0.57
CA ALA A 238 13.88 6.22 0.54
C ALA A 238 13.13 4.94 0.14
N GLY A 239 12.74 4.83 -1.11
CA GLY A 239 11.99 3.69 -1.67
C GLY A 239 12.86 2.76 -2.50
N SER A 240 12.25 1.70 -3.04
CA SER A 240 12.93 0.66 -3.82
C SER A 240 12.22 0.35 -5.14
N LYS A 241 12.97 -0.21 -6.10
CA LYS A 241 12.42 -0.69 -7.38
C LYS A 241 11.63 0.38 -8.17
N ASN A 242 11.97 1.65 -7.96
CA ASN A 242 11.35 2.76 -8.68
C ASN A 242 12.11 3.05 -9.98
N ILE A 243 11.42 3.67 -10.94
CA ILE A 243 12.02 4.25 -12.14
C ILE A 243 12.06 5.76 -11.96
N ILE A 244 13.25 6.34 -12.00
CA ILE A 244 13.48 7.79 -11.93
C ILE A 244 14.13 8.18 -13.24
N SER A 245 13.38 8.76 -14.16
CA SER A 245 13.90 9.03 -15.50
C SER A 245 13.36 10.29 -16.15
N ALA A 246 14.14 10.85 -17.07
CA ALA A 246 13.79 12.03 -17.85
C ALA A 246 13.47 13.28 -17.01
N ASN A 247 13.93 13.37 -15.75
CA ASN A 247 13.72 14.54 -14.92
C ASN A 247 14.83 15.58 -15.11
N ASN A 248 14.48 16.87 -15.05
CA ASN A 248 15.45 17.95 -14.86
C ASN A 248 15.55 18.25 -13.36
N ILE A 249 16.75 18.05 -12.80
CA ILE A 249 17.04 18.18 -11.38
C ILE A 249 18.12 19.25 -11.23
N GLN A 250 17.72 20.47 -10.86
CA GLN A 250 18.55 21.63 -11.03
C GLN A 250 18.64 22.52 -9.78
N ASN A 251 19.82 23.06 -9.51
CA ASN A 251 20.06 24.06 -8.47
C ASN A 251 19.61 23.63 -7.05
N ASN A 252 19.60 22.34 -6.74
CA ASN A 252 19.32 21.83 -5.40
C ASN A 252 20.63 21.68 -4.61
N LYS A 253 20.55 21.60 -3.27
CA LYS A 253 21.74 21.24 -2.48
C LYS A 253 22.21 19.82 -2.84
N TYR A 254 21.30 18.85 -2.83
CA TYR A 254 21.51 17.51 -3.38
C TYR A 254 20.54 17.31 -4.55
N GLY A 255 21.05 16.89 -5.70
CA GLY A 255 20.18 16.49 -6.82
C GLY A 255 19.32 15.29 -6.40
N VAL A 256 19.96 14.16 -6.10
CA VAL A 256 19.34 13.00 -5.42
C VAL A 256 20.08 12.76 -4.11
N PHE A 257 19.31 12.58 -3.03
CA PHE A 257 19.80 12.11 -1.75
C PHE A 257 19.21 10.72 -1.49
N VAL A 258 20.03 9.67 -1.60
CA VAL A 258 19.64 8.30 -1.24
C VAL A 258 19.87 8.11 0.25
N THR A 259 18.84 7.75 0.99
CA THR A 259 18.93 7.48 2.42
C THR A 259 18.95 6.00 2.69
N MET A 260 19.66 5.60 3.74
CA MET A 260 19.67 4.22 4.20
C MET A 260 18.27 3.81 4.66
N GLN A 261 17.64 2.88 3.96
CA GLN A 261 16.58 2.05 4.54
C GLN A 261 17.18 0.72 5.00
N LEU A 262 16.76 0.25 6.16
CA LEU A 262 17.43 -0.80 6.92
C LEU A 262 17.35 -2.21 6.32
N THR A 263 16.69 -2.46 5.16
CA THR A 263 16.19 -3.82 4.95
C THR A 263 16.12 -4.38 3.54
N ALA A 264 16.53 -3.73 2.43
CA ALA A 264 16.50 -4.42 1.12
C ALA A 264 17.40 -3.77 0.06
N PRO A 265 17.84 -4.51 -0.97
CA PRO A 265 18.43 -3.90 -2.15
C PRO A 265 17.43 -2.90 -2.75
N LEU A 266 17.86 -1.67 -2.91
CA LEU A 266 16.98 -0.58 -3.35
C LEU A 266 16.58 -0.77 -4.82
N GLU A 267 17.49 -1.26 -5.66
CA GLU A 267 17.27 -1.61 -7.08
C GLU A 267 16.48 -0.55 -7.88
N ASN A 268 16.57 0.73 -7.44
CA ASN A 268 15.97 1.80 -8.22
C ASN A 268 16.73 1.98 -9.53
N ARG A 269 16.03 2.34 -10.60
CA ARG A 269 16.62 2.65 -11.90
C ARG A 269 16.59 4.15 -12.11
N ILE A 270 17.79 4.77 -12.16
CA ILE A 270 17.98 6.22 -12.23
C ILE A 270 18.74 6.52 -13.53
N TYR A 271 18.04 6.90 -14.60
CA TYR A 271 18.65 7.09 -15.91
C TYR A 271 17.93 8.17 -16.72
N HIS A 272 18.63 8.73 -17.70
CA HIS A 272 18.14 9.81 -18.56
C HIS A 272 17.71 11.07 -17.81
N ASN A 273 18.17 11.26 -16.56
CA ASN A 273 17.94 12.51 -15.85
C ASN A 273 19.04 13.52 -16.18
N ASN A 274 18.69 14.80 -16.14
CA ASN A 274 19.62 15.90 -16.23
C ASN A 274 19.90 16.44 -14.82
N PHE A 275 21.11 16.20 -14.32
CA PHE A 275 21.60 16.78 -13.08
C PHE A 275 22.36 18.07 -13.39
N LEU A 276 21.72 19.22 -13.09
CA LEU A 276 22.19 20.54 -13.52
C LEU A 276 22.49 21.42 -12.31
N ASP A 277 23.75 21.81 -12.17
CA ASP A 277 24.21 22.81 -11.21
C ASP A 277 23.73 22.58 -9.76
N ASN A 278 23.52 21.32 -9.36
CA ASN A 278 23.30 20.98 -7.96
C ASN A 278 24.63 21.07 -7.21
N ARG A 279 24.60 21.49 -5.93
CA ARG A 279 25.84 21.51 -5.13
C ARG A 279 26.48 20.13 -5.03
N PHE A 280 25.66 19.07 -4.92
CA PHE A 280 26.02 17.67 -5.05
C PHE A 280 25.00 17.01 -5.98
N ASN A 281 25.39 16.54 -7.14
CA ASN A 281 24.46 15.95 -8.09
C ASN A 281 23.78 14.68 -7.55
N ALA A 282 24.54 13.82 -6.88
CA ALA A 282 24.03 12.66 -6.17
C ALA A 282 24.79 12.47 -4.85
N PHE A 283 24.10 12.07 -3.81
CA PHE A 283 24.67 11.67 -2.54
C PHE A 283 23.96 10.41 -2.06
N ASP A 284 24.72 9.35 -1.91
CA ASP A 284 24.23 8.06 -1.47
C ASP A 284 24.83 7.72 -0.10
N ASN A 285 23.99 7.67 0.92
CA ASN A 285 24.35 7.31 2.29
C ASN A 285 24.05 5.84 2.61
N SER A 286 23.66 5.04 1.62
CA SER A 286 23.39 3.62 1.75
C SER A 286 24.71 2.84 1.60
N SER A 287 25.36 2.50 2.70
CA SER A 287 26.73 1.93 2.69
C SER A 287 26.87 0.53 2.07
N ALA A 288 25.80 -0.12 1.61
CA ALA A 288 25.83 -1.49 1.11
C ALA A 288 24.83 -1.78 -0.02
N LEU A 289 24.03 -0.81 -0.48
CA LEU A 289 22.96 -1.06 -1.42
C LEU A 289 23.29 -0.46 -2.78
N ILE A 290 23.06 -1.23 -3.84
CA ILE A 290 23.40 -0.85 -5.22
C ILE A 290 22.14 -0.32 -5.91
N GLU A 291 22.23 0.94 -6.37
CA GLU A 291 21.29 1.54 -7.29
C GLU A 291 21.74 1.35 -8.73
N ASN A 292 20.80 1.26 -9.65
CA ASN A 292 21.13 1.23 -11.07
C ASN A 292 21.10 2.66 -11.65
N TRP A 293 22.27 3.26 -11.83
CA TRP A 293 22.41 4.65 -12.30
C TRP A 293 22.47 4.79 -13.82
N ASP A 294 22.28 3.71 -14.55
CA ASP A 294 22.16 3.69 -15.99
C ASP A 294 21.14 2.64 -16.47
N ASN A 295 20.81 2.69 -17.74
CA ASN A 295 19.94 1.71 -18.39
C ASN A 295 20.71 0.86 -19.43
N GLY A 296 22.02 0.69 -19.20
CA GLY A 296 22.93 -0.12 -19.99
C GLY A 296 23.42 0.54 -21.28
N ALA A 297 24.37 -0.10 -21.92
CA ALA A 297 25.12 0.39 -23.08
C ALA A 297 24.28 0.80 -24.32
N LYS A 298 23.05 0.33 -24.42
CA LYS A 298 22.16 0.70 -25.56
C LYS A 298 21.34 1.95 -25.30
N SER A 299 21.13 2.30 -24.04
CA SER A 299 20.21 3.35 -23.60
C SER A 299 20.93 4.51 -22.94
N GLY A 300 21.99 4.24 -22.20
CA GLY A 300 22.77 5.23 -21.47
C GLY A 300 22.25 5.48 -20.05
N GLY A 301 23.00 6.33 -19.35
CA GLY A 301 22.72 6.75 -17.98
C GLY A 301 22.17 8.17 -17.91
N ASN A 302 22.76 9.01 -17.05
CA ASN A 302 22.31 10.37 -16.78
C ASN A 302 23.26 11.41 -17.36
N PHE A 303 22.76 12.62 -17.55
CA PHE A 303 23.60 13.80 -17.81
C PHE A 303 24.00 14.45 -16.48
N TRP A 304 25.32 14.71 -16.34
CA TRP A 304 25.93 15.31 -15.16
C TRP A 304 26.63 16.60 -15.56
N SER A 305 26.15 17.77 -15.13
CA SER A 305 26.71 19.05 -15.54
C SER A 305 28.18 19.23 -15.13
N ASP A 306 28.63 18.51 -14.11
CA ASP A 306 30.03 18.53 -13.65
C ASP A 306 30.92 17.42 -14.25
N TYR A 307 30.40 16.58 -15.18
CA TYR A 307 31.11 15.42 -15.71
C TYR A 307 32.52 15.75 -16.23
N LEU A 308 32.62 16.72 -17.14
CA LEU A 308 33.88 17.09 -17.73
C LEU A 308 34.80 17.84 -16.76
N SER A 309 34.30 18.54 -15.75
CA SER A 309 35.11 19.14 -14.70
C SER A 309 35.67 18.11 -13.72
N LYS A 310 34.89 17.07 -13.43
CA LYS A 310 35.29 15.93 -12.57
C LYS A 310 36.27 14.98 -13.28
N TYR A 311 36.10 14.84 -14.60
CA TYR A 311 36.93 13.98 -15.45
C TYR A 311 37.41 14.75 -16.70
N PRO A 312 38.43 15.62 -16.58
CA PRO A 312 38.86 16.49 -17.69
C PRO A 312 39.34 15.74 -18.95
N ASP A 313 39.82 14.52 -18.78
CA ASP A 313 40.28 13.65 -19.87
C ASP A 313 39.18 12.77 -20.46
N ALA A 314 37.96 12.82 -19.90
CA ALA A 314 36.84 12.02 -20.36
C ALA A 314 36.12 12.72 -21.51
N GLY A 315 36.39 12.27 -22.72
CA GLY A 315 35.63 12.67 -23.92
C GLY A 315 34.45 11.74 -24.18
N GLN A 316 33.90 11.82 -25.37
CA GLN A 316 32.95 10.85 -25.88
C GLN A 316 33.67 9.51 -26.14
N ALA A 317 33.10 8.40 -25.68
CA ALA A 317 33.71 7.07 -25.83
C ALA A 317 33.79 6.65 -27.31
N ASP A 318 32.71 6.90 -28.04
CA ASP A 318 32.57 6.60 -29.47
C ASP A 318 31.39 7.42 -30.04
N SER A 319 30.75 6.94 -31.10
CA SER A 319 29.57 7.58 -31.69
C SER A 319 28.26 7.39 -30.86
N SER A 320 28.34 6.70 -29.73
CA SER A 320 27.15 6.42 -28.89
C SER A 320 26.55 7.64 -28.18
N GLY A 321 27.39 8.68 -27.96
CA GLY A 321 26.98 9.86 -27.19
C GLY A 321 27.23 9.72 -25.68
N PHE A 322 27.89 8.65 -25.25
CA PHE A 322 28.26 8.41 -23.86
C PHE A 322 29.68 8.91 -23.56
N GLY A 323 29.95 9.25 -22.31
CA GLY A 323 31.27 9.57 -21.83
C GLY A 323 32.16 8.33 -21.77
N SER A 324 33.46 8.53 -21.98
CA SER A 324 34.46 7.44 -22.00
C SER A 324 34.79 6.88 -20.60
N ARG A 325 34.25 7.46 -19.54
CA ARG A 325 34.52 7.10 -18.16
C ARG A 325 33.23 7.11 -17.35
N ALA A 326 33.03 6.11 -16.48
CA ALA A 326 31.91 6.05 -15.57
C ALA A 326 31.85 7.26 -14.62
N TYR A 327 30.66 7.76 -14.31
CA TYR A 327 30.48 8.78 -13.30
C TYR A 327 30.28 8.09 -11.94
N VAL A 328 31.28 8.19 -11.08
CA VAL A 328 31.27 7.55 -9.75
C VAL A 328 30.49 8.39 -8.75
N ILE A 329 29.48 7.81 -8.13
CA ILE A 329 28.71 8.40 -7.03
C ILE A 329 29.38 8.05 -5.70
N ASN A 330 29.60 6.76 -5.43
CA ASN A 330 30.38 6.26 -4.30
C ASN A 330 31.09 4.93 -4.68
N SER A 331 31.70 4.23 -3.72
CA SER A 331 32.51 3.02 -3.98
C SER A 331 31.72 1.82 -4.53
N GLY A 332 30.41 1.86 -4.59
CA GLY A 332 29.55 0.77 -5.08
C GLY A 332 28.53 1.21 -6.13
N ASN A 333 28.41 2.51 -6.36
CA ASN A 333 27.40 3.09 -7.23
C ASN A 333 28.05 3.99 -8.29
N GLU A 334 27.83 3.67 -9.55
CA GLU A 334 28.34 4.45 -10.67
C GLU A 334 27.37 4.41 -11.86
N ASP A 335 27.36 5.47 -12.64
CA ASP A 335 26.74 5.53 -13.96
C ASP A 335 27.80 5.14 -14.99
N ASN A 336 27.68 3.96 -15.55
CA ASN A 336 28.67 3.41 -16.48
C ASN A 336 28.59 4.04 -17.88
N TYR A 337 27.47 4.68 -18.21
CA TYR A 337 27.20 5.25 -19.52
C TYR A 337 26.70 6.68 -19.43
N PRO A 338 27.47 7.60 -18.77
CA PRO A 338 27.02 8.98 -18.56
C PRO A 338 26.83 9.69 -19.90
N LEU A 339 25.74 10.44 -20.02
CA LEU A 339 25.44 11.20 -21.22
C LEU A 339 26.34 12.43 -21.29
N ILE A 340 26.90 12.73 -22.49
CA ILE A 340 27.68 13.94 -22.73
C ILE A 340 26.85 15.15 -23.16
N LYS A 341 25.56 14.94 -23.46
CA LYS A 341 24.56 15.96 -23.74
C LYS A 341 23.33 15.73 -22.88
N GLN A 342 22.63 16.82 -22.55
CA GLN A 342 21.39 16.73 -21.82
C GLN A 342 20.39 15.83 -22.55
N PHE A 343 19.67 15.04 -21.78
CA PHE A 343 18.56 14.25 -22.28
C PHE A 343 17.39 15.18 -22.63
N GLU A 344 16.76 14.94 -23.76
CA GLU A 344 15.61 15.74 -24.22
C GLU A 344 14.39 15.46 -23.32
N THR A 345 14.03 16.47 -22.52
CA THR A 345 12.86 16.40 -21.61
C THR A 345 11.64 17.14 -22.12
N GLN A 346 11.71 17.68 -23.34
CA GLN A 346 10.58 18.30 -24.01
C GLN A 346 9.87 17.28 -24.92
N ASN A 347 8.55 17.38 -25.01
CA ASN A 347 7.72 16.45 -25.81
C ASN A 347 7.85 14.98 -25.40
N LEU A 348 8.08 14.73 -24.14
CA LEU A 348 8.10 13.38 -23.60
C LEU A 348 6.75 12.69 -23.85
N GLY A 349 6.81 11.44 -24.29
CA GLY A 349 5.66 10.55 -24.35
C GLY A 349 5.04 10.25 -22.99
N ASN A 350 4.33 9.15 -22.90
CA ASN A 350 3.83 8.64 -21.62
C ASN A 350 4.99 8.20 -20.72
N PRO A 351 4.83 8.26 -19.39
CA PRO A 351 5.76 7.65 -18.48
C PRO A 351 6.05 6.19 -18.86
N PRO A 352 7.27 5.69 -18.64
CA PRO A 352 7.57 4.27 -18.81
C PRO A 352 6.60 3.46 -17.93
N ALA A 353 6.26 2.26 -18.39
CA ALA A 353 5.51 1.36 -17.53
C ALA A 353 6.30 1.19 -16.22
N ALA A 354 5.64 1.34 -15.08
CA ALA A 354 6.23 0.99 -13.81
C ALA A 354 6.81 -0.43 -13.92
N ILE A 355 7.92 -0.70 -13.24
CA ILE A 355 8.36 -2.07 -13.06
C ILE A 355 7.12 -2.79 -12.55
N ALA A 356 6.63 -3.76 -13.32
CA ALA A 356 5.39 -4.43 -12.95
C ALA A 356 5.57 -4.89 -11.50
N ALA A 357 4.81 -4.31 -10.59
CA ALA A 357 4.60 -4.96 -9.31
C ALA A 357 4.22 -6.41 -9.67
N PRO A 358 4.77 -7.42 -9.00
CA PRO A 358 4.34 -8.78 -9.24
C PRO A 358 2.82 -8.71 -9.30
N THR A 359 2.26 -9.00 -10.48
CA THR A 359 0.81 -8.98 -10.65
C THR A 359 0.29 -9.86 -9.53
N ALA A 360 -0.53 -9.28 -8.65
CA ALA A 360 -1.28 -10.10 -7.71
C ALA A 360 -1.87 -11.21 -8.57
N MET A 361 -1.30 -12.41 -8.44
CA MET A 361 -1.76 -13.55 -9.22
C MET A 361 -3.27 -13.63 -8.98
N SER A 362 -4.01 -14.06 -9.98
CA SER A 362 -5.43 -14.38 -9.85
C SER A 362 -5.72 -15.44 -8.75
N ASN A 363 -4.70 -15.88 -8.05
CA ASN A 363 -4.75 -16.69 -6.85
C ASN A 363 -4.91 -15.79 -5.64
N SER A 364 -5.86 -16.09 -4.81
CA SER A 364 -6.12 -15.42 -3.52
C SER A 364 -4.89 -15.40 -2.60
N VAL A 365 -3.98 -16.38 -2.78
CA VAL A 365 -2.74 -16.53 -1.99
C VAL A 365 -1.69 -15.53 -2.44
N VAL A 366 -1.25 -14.69 -1.53
CA VAL A 366 -0.22 -13.66 -1.76
C VAL A 366 1.14 -14.03 -1.19
N ALA A 367 1.19 -14.93 -0.20
CA ALA A 367 2.41 -15.54 0.31
C ALA A 367 2.12 -16.91 0.92
N SER A 368 3.05 -17.85 0.79
CA SER A 368 2.93 -19.20 1.35
C SER A 368 4.29 -19.81 1.65
N TRP A 369 4.52 -20.17 2.91
CA TRP A 369 5.74 -20.81 3.40
C TRP A 369 5.40 -22.18 3.97
N SER A 370 5.89 -23.25 3.34
CA SER A 370 5.73 -24.62 3.86
C SER A 370 6.65 -24.91 5.04
N PHE A 371 7.81 -24.26 5.05
CA PHE A 371 8.91 -24.52 5.98
C PHE A 371 9.52 -25.94 5.88
N ASP A 372 9.26 -26.65 4.78
CA ASP A 372 9.86 -27.98 4.55
C ASP A 372 11.36 -27.93 4.30
N THR A 373 11.84 -26.82 3.77
CA THR A 373 13.24 -26.59 3.43
C THR A 373 13.68 -25.21 3.87
N VAL A 374 14.93 -25.14 4.31
CA VAL A 374 15.62 -23.88 4.56
C VAL A 374 16.90 -23.89 3.74
N GLU A 375 17.09 -22.87 2.92
CA GLU A 375 18.31 -22.75 2.12
C GLU A 375 19.54 -22.46 3.00
N PRO A 376 20.77 -22.78 2.52
CA PRO A 376 22.00 -22.50 3.27
C PRO A 376 22.20 -21.03 3.65
N SER A 377 21.54 -20.11 2.93
CA SER A 377 21.48 -18.67 3.21
C SER A 377 20.56 -18.29 4.38
N LEU A 378 19.97 -19.26 5.09
CA LEU A 378 18.96 -19.06 6.14
C LEU A 378 17.67 -18.39 5.61
N VAL A 379 17.26 -18.76 4.43
CA VAL A 379 16.05 -18.28 3.77
C VAL A 379 15.07 -19.44 3.61
N SER A 380 13.83 -19.25 4.04
CA SER A 380 12.72 -20.13 3.69
C SER A 380 12.01 -19.56 2.46
N PRO A 381 11.94 -20.33 1.35
CA PRO A 381 11.29 -19.85 0.13
C PRO A 381 9.79 -19.67 0.33
N ASP A 382 9.25 -18.66 -0.31
CA ASP A 382 7.81 -18.45 -0.49
C ASP A 382 7.36 -19.13 -1.78
N ALA A 383 6.32 -19.95 -1.72
CA ALA A 383 5.80 -20.67 -2.90
C ALA A 383 5.28 -19.73 -4.00
N THR A 384 4.93 -18.48 -3.69
CA THR A 384 4.60 -17.46 -4.69
C THR A 384 5.85 -16.84 -5.33
N GLY A 385 7.04 -17.06 -4.76
CA GLY A 385 8.32 -16.57 -5.24
C GLY A 385 8.63 -15.11 -4.94
N ASN A 386 7.75 -14.39 -4.24
CA ASN A 386 7.86 -12.94 -4.05
C ASN A 386 8.26 -12.52 -2.63
N ASN A 387 8.07 -13.37 -1.64
CA ASN A 387 8.11 -13.02 -0.23
C ASN A 387 8.92 -14.01 0.60
N PRO A 388 10.22 -14.24 0.32
CA PRO A 388 11.02 -15.19 1.09
C PRO A 388 11.12 -14.74 2.56
N ALA A 389 11.09 -15.72 3.48
CA ALA A 389 11.27 -15.46 4.90
C ALA A 389 12.76 -15.64 5.27
N ILE A 390 13.37 -14.59 5.80
CA ILE A 390 14.75 -14.58 6.27
C ILE A 390 14.76 -15.05 7.74
N LEU A 391 15.46 -16.11 8.04
CA LEU A 391 15.51 -16.68 9.38
C LEU A 391 16.59 -16.02 10.24
N GLY A 392 16.20 -15.53 11.42
CA GLY A 392 17.07 -14.86 12.36
C GLY A 392 16.95 -13.33 12.34
N SER A 393 17.66 -12.68 13.25
CA SER A 393 17.68 -11.23 13.38
C SER A 393 18.79 -10.62 12.52
N GLU A 394 18.51 -9.53 11.82
CA GLU A 394 19.53 -8.72 11.12
C GLU A 394 20.50 -7.99 12.06
N THR A 395 20.23 -7.98 13.37
CA THR A 395 21.14 -7.38 14.36
C THR A 395 22.07 -8.44 14.93
N PRO A 396 23.39 -8.18 15.01
CA PRO A 396 24.38 -9.16 15.50
C PRO A 396 24.21 -9.57 16.98
N VAL A 397 23.18 -9.08 17.67
CA VAL A 397 22.89 -9.34 19.08
C VAL A 397 22.14 -10.68 19.30
N TYR A 398 21.44 -11.21 18.27
CA TYR A 398 20.65 -12.44 18.36
C TYR A 398 21.08 -13.43 17.27
N ASN A 399 22.09 -14.25 17.58
CA ASN A 399 22.61 -15.31 16.67
C ASN A 399 21.72 -16.57 16.63
N ASN A 400 20.46 -16.50 17.02
CA ASN A 400 19.59 -17.66 17.11
C ASN A 400 18.60 -17.67 15.94
N THR A 401 18.75 -18.65 15.06
CA THR A 401 17.80 -18.95 13.99
C THR A 401 16.77 -19.97 14.46
N PRO A 402 15.50 -19.91 13.96
CA PRO A 402 14.54 -20.96 14.24
C PRO A 402 15.05 -22.31 13.72
N ALA A 403 14.87 -23.35 14.53
CA ALA A 403 15.30 -24.69 14.15
C ALA A 403 14.27 -25.33 13.22
N LEU A 404 14.73 -25.97 12.15
CA LEU A 404 13.90 -26.85 11.34
C LEU A 404 13.63 -28.14 12.13
N VAL A 405 12.36 -28.47 12.32
CA VAL A 405 11.90 -29.65 13.07
C VAL A 405 10.89 -30.44 12.24
N GLN A 406 10.55 -31.64 12.70
CA GLN A 406 9.48 -32.42 12.09
C GLN A 406 8.12 -31.77 12.43
N GLY A 407 7.40 -31.35 11.43
CA GLY A 407 6.05 -30.83 11.54
C GLY A 407 4.97 -31.92 11.50
N LYS A 408 3.73 -31.47 11.28
CA LYS A 408 2.57 -32.37 11.17
C LYS A 408 2.51 -33.09 9.82
N PHE A 409 2.84 -32.40 8.74
CA PHE A 409 2.78 -32.93 7.37
C PHE A 409 4.13 -32.95 6.67
N GLY A 410 5.08 -32.14 7.13
CA GLY A 410 6.40 -31.97 6.53
C GLY A 410 7.39 -31.38 7.52
N GLY A 411 8.15 -30.37 7.10
CA GLY A 411 9.00 -29.58 7.96
C GLY A 411 8.23 -28.47 8.67
N ALA A 412 8.71 -28.05 9.82
CA ALA A 412 8.21 -26.90 10.57
C ALA A 412 9.36 -26.10 11.15
N LEU A 413 9.16 -24.82 11.39
CA LEU A 413 10.10 -23.99 12.12
C LEU A 413 9.71 -23.88 13.59
N ASN A 414 10.66 -24.19 14.47
CA ASN A 414 10.50 -24.06 15.91
C ASN A 414 11.04 -22.71 16.38
N PHE A 415 10.13 -21.85 16.83
CA PHE A 415 10.41 -20.52 17.36
C PHE A 415 10.45 -20.57 18.89
N THR A 416 11.65 -20.57 19.46
CA THR A 416 11.83 -20.60 20.91
C THR A 416 12.61 -19.39 21.40
N GLY A 417 12.00 -18.58 22.26
CA GLY A 417 12.62 -17.38 22.82
C GLY A 417 12.56 -16.17 21.88
N ASN A 418 13.67 -15.46 21.71
CA ASN A 418 13.76 -14.26 20.86
C ASN A 418 14.19 -14.60 19.42
N VAL A 419 13.63 -15.68 18.89
CA VAL A 419 13.90 -16.16 17.54
C VAL A 419 12.68 -15.89 16.69
N PHE A 420 12.88 -15.35 15.49
CA PHE A 420 11.81 -15.05 14.54
C PHE A 420 12.32 -15.11 13.09
N ALA A 421 11.42 -15.13 12.14
CA ALA A 421 11.75 -14.90 10.75
C ALA A 421 11.18 -13.55 10.31
N THR A 422 11.88 -12.87 9.39
CA THR A 422 11.48 -11.57 8.85
C THR A 422 11.11 -11.72 7.38
N VAL A 423 9.99 -11.15 6.99
CA VAL A 423 9.58 -11.05 5.60
C VAL A 423 9.56 -9.58 5.21
N GLN A 424 10.26 -9.24 4.13
CA GLN A 424 10.27 -7.88 3.62
C GLN A 424 8.89 -7.51 3.04
N PRO A 425 8.34 -6.33 3.35
CA PRO A 425 7.10 -5.90 2.77
C PRO A 425 7.21 -5.83 1.25
N SER A 426 6.27 -6.43 0.58
CA SER A 426 6.13 -6.35 -0.87
C SER A 426 4.71 -5.91 -1.23
N PRO A 427 4.47 -5.37 -2.42
CA PRO A 427 3.12 -5.03 -2.85
C PRO A 427 2.15 -6.21 -2.84
N SER A 428 2.65 -7.44 -3.04
CA SER A 428 1.84 -8.65 -2.98
C SER A 428 1.28 -8.92 -1.57
N LEU A 429 1.97 -8.48 -0.52
CA LEU A 429 1.55 -8.63 0.87
C LEU A 429 0.58 -7.53 1.35
N LEU A 430 0.28 -6.55 0.52
CA LEU A 430 -0.65 -5.49 0.86
C LEU A 430 -2.08 -6.01 0.69
N THR A 431 -2.77 -6.22 1.79
CA THR A 431 -4.14 -6.74 1.85
C THR A 431 -5.05 -5.69 2.51
N PRO A 432 -5.32 -4.54 1.84
CA PRO A 432 -5.87 -3.39 2.53
C PRO A 432 -7.31 -3.59 3.04
N TYR A 433 -8.12 -4.40 2.37
CA TYR A 433 -9.54 -4.54 2.70
C TYR A 433 -9.95 -5.95 3.11
N GLU A 434 -9.27 -6.95 2.59
CA GLU A 434 -9.52 -8.35 2.91
C GLU A 434 -8.22 -9.07 3.18
N VAL A 435 -8.22 -9.96 4.14
CA VAL A 435 -7.07 -10.81 4.46
C VAL A 435 -7.52 -12.12 5.06
N THR A 436 -6.88 -13.19 4.66
CA THR A 436 -6.88 -14.48 5.35
C THR A 436 -5.45 -14.81 5.77
N ILE A 437 -5.24 -15.14 7.03
CA ILE A 437 -4.01 -15.74 7.57
C ILE A 437 -4.34 -17.15 7.99
N ASP A 438 -3.63 -18.12 7.44
CA ASP A 438 -3.85 -19.55 7.64
C ASP A 438 -2.53 -20.20 8.04
N ALA A 439 -2.52 -21.01 9.10
CA ALA A 439 -1.32 -21.70 9.57
C ALA A 439 -1.65 -22.97 10.36
N TRP A 440 -0.73 -23.94 10.32
CA TRP A 440 -0.65 -25.00 11.31
C TRP A 440 0.33 -24.59 12.40
N VAL A 441 -0.11 -24.69 13.66
CA VAL A 441 0.67 -24.26 14.83
C VAL A 441 0.65 -25.32 15.92
N ASN A 442 1.77 -25.46 16.61
CA ASN A 442 1.90 -26.26 17.81
C ASN A 442 2.46 -25.39 18.94
N VAL A 443 1.58 -24.92 19.81
CA VAL A 443 1.93 -24.03 20.92
C VAL A 443 2.53 -24.85 22.06
N GLN A 444 3.81 -24.65 22.36
CA GLN A 444 4.54 -25.42 23.40
C GLN A 444 4.38 -24.78 24.78
N ALA A 445 4.32 -23.47 24.89
CA ALA A 445 4.10 -22.78 26.15
C ALA A 445 3.53 -21.37 25.96
N ILE A 446 2.69 -20.95 26.87
CA ILE A 446 2.09 -19.61 26.89
C ILE A 446 2.63 -18.84 28.09
N LYS A 447 3.21 -17.68 27.85
CA LYS A 447 3.74 -16.80 28.89
C LYS A 447 2.61 -15.92 29.45
N ALA A 448 2.21 -16.16 30.69
CA ALA A 448 1.22 -15.34 31.36
C ALA A 448 1.72 -13.90 31.60
N GLY A 449 0.80 -12.93 31.54
CA GLY A 449 1.08 -11.51 31.80
C GLY A 449 1.47 -10.69 30.55
N VAL A 450 1.47 -11.29 29.36
CA VAL A 450 1.78 -10.61 28.08
C VAL A 450 0.53 -10.62 27.21
N ALA A 451 0.08 -9.44 26.77
CA ALA A 451 -1.14 -9.31 25.97
C ALA A 451 -1.06 -10.03 24.61
N TYR A 452 0.11 -10.04 24.00
CA TYR A 452 0.40 -10.76 22.76
C TYR A 452 1.50 -11.77 23.04
N ASN A 453 1.18 -13.04 22.89
CA ASN A 453 2.08 -14.14 23.17
C ASN A 453 2.02 -15.13 22.03
N ASN A 454 3.11 -15.85 21.76
CA ASN A 454 3.16 -16.77 20.64
C ASN A 454 2.58 -16.12 19.37
N ILE A 455 3.25 -15.06 18.91
CA ILE A 455 2.84 -14.36 17.69
C ILE A 455 3.20 -15.24 16.50
N PHE A 456 2.19 -15.77 15.80
CA PHE A 456 2.41 -16.63 14.64
C PHE A 456 2.88 -15.81 13.47
N ILE A 457 2.21 -14.67 13.22
CA ILE A 457 2.60 -13.67 12.25
C ILE A 457 2.09 -12.28 12.68
N GLU A 458 2.91 -11.28 12.52
CA GLU A 458 2.48 -9.89 12.66
C GLU A 458 3.11 -9.00 11.59
N ALA A 459 2.30 -8.11 11.04
CA ALA A 459 2.74 -7.00 10.22
C ALA A 459 2.85 -5.75 11.10
N VAL A 460 3.98 -5.06 11.07
CA VAL A 460 4.26 -3.88 11.89
C VAL A 460 4.66 -2.69 11.04
N ARG A 461 4.55 -1.50 11.61
CA ARG A 461 5.15 -0.29 11.08
C ARG A 461 6.18 0.22 12.08
N THR A 462 7.44 0.10 11.73
CA THR A 462 8.54 0.61 12.55
C THR A 462 8.63 2.12 12.34
N THR A 463 8.42 2.88 13.42
CA THR A 463 8.70 4.31 13.48
C THR A 463 9.85 4.53 14.47
N ALA A 464 10.52 5.67 14.40
CA ALA A 464 11.72 5.96 15.20
C ALA A 464 11.60 5.75 16.73
N ALA A 465 10.41 5.51 17.26
CA ALA A 465 10.18 5.36 18.70
C ALA A 465 9.79 3.92 19.12
N LEU A 466 8.87 3.24 18.43
CA LEU A 466 8.42 1.87 18.74
C LEU A 466 7.67 1.26 17.52
N PRO A 467 7.75 -0.07 17.31
CA PRO A 467 6.95 -0.73 16.29
C PRO A 467 5.46 -0.64 16.64
N THR A 468 4.64 -0.23 15.68
CA THR A 468 3.18 -0.23 15.78
C THR A 468 2.63 -1.46 15.07
N ARG A 469 1.96 -2.36 15.79
CA ARG A 469 1.28 -3.51 15.21
C ARG A 469 0.17 -3.06 14.28
N LEU A 470 0.04 -3.72 13.13
CA LEU A 470 -0.97 -3.36 12.13
C LEU A 470 -1.94 -4.49 11.81
N LEU A 471 -1.46 -5.72 11.79
CA LEU A 471 -2.21 -6.94 11.46
C LEU A 471 -1.50 -8.10 12.11
N GLY A 472 -2.23 -9.08 12.64
CA GLY A 472 -1.57 -10.29 13.12
C GLY A 472 -2.51 -11.35 13.66
N LEU A 473 -1.90 -12.51 13.89
CA LEU A 473 -2.50 -13.69 14.50
C LEU A 473 -1.56 -14.19 15.62
N ALA A 474 -2.09 -14.29 16.81
CA ALA A 474 -1.31 -14.55 18.02
C ALA A 474 -2.15 -15.31 19.06
N VAL A 475 -1.57 -15.53 20.23
CA VAL A 475 -2.26 -16.08 21.41
C VAL A 475 -2.35 -15.01 22.50
N ASN A 476 -3.49 -14.92 23.19
CA ASN A 476 -3.64 -14.08 24.37
C ASN A 476 -2.91 -14.68 25.58
N GLY A 477 -1.96 -13.96 26.15
CA GLY A 477 -1.29 -14.33 27.41
C GLY A 477 -1.76 -13.50 28.61
N GLN A 478 -2.67 -12.54 28.44
CA GLN A 478 -3.16 -11.68 29.49
C GLN A 478 -4.24 -12.37 30.32
N ALA A 479 -4.11 -12.31 31.65
CA ALA A 479 -5.12 -12.84 32.55
C ALA A 479 -6.46 -12.08 32.39
N PRO A 480 -7.61 -12.77 32.43
CA PRO A 480 -8.90 -12.13 32.36
C PRO A 480 -9.12 -11.19 33.54
N THR A 481 -9.62 -9.99 33.27
CA THR A 481 -9.94 -8.98 34.26
C THR A 481 -11.41 -9.04 34.70
N ASN A 482 -12.24 -9.70 33.90
CA ASN A 482 -13.67 -9.93 34.19
C ASN A 482 -14.17 -11.17 33.41
N SER A 483 -15.43 -11.53 33.59
CA SER A 483 -16.04 -12.71 32.94
C SER A 483 -16.16 -12.62 31.41
N SER A 484 -15.99 -11.45 30.84
CA SER A 484 -16.02 -11.20 29.38
C SER A 484 -14.64 -11.06 28.76
N SER A 485 -13.57 -11.09 29.58
CA SER A 485 -12.19 -11.01 29.09
C SER A 485 -11.77 -12.38 28.53
N PRO A 486 -10.95 -12.42 27.46
CA PRO A 486 -10.44 -13.66 26.89
C PRO A 486 -9.57 -14.41 27.88
N ALA A 487 -9.63 -15.74 27.85
CA ALA A 487 -8.76 -16.58 28.66
C ALA A 487 -7.33 -16.56 28.15
N ILE A 488 -6.37 -16.85 29.04
CA ILE A 488 -4.99 -17.14 28.61
C ILE A 488 -5.02 -18.36 27.69
N GLY A 489 -4.42 -18.25 26.50
CA GLY A 489 -4.42 -19.31 25.49
C GLY A 489 -5.52 -19.14 24.42
N ALA A 490 -6.36 -18.13 24.51
CA ALA A 490 -7.30 -17.80 23.45
C ALA A 490 -6.55 -17.38 22.17
N LEU A 491 -7.05 -17.81 21.01
CA LEU A 491 -6.53 -17.35 19.73
C LEU A 491 -6.97 -15.90 19.50
N ARG A 492 -6.04 -15.03 19.11
CA ARG A 492 -6.23 -13.60 18.92
C ARG A 492 -5.96 -13.19 17.49
N GLY A 493 -6.91 -12.52 16.85
CA GLY A 493 -6.73 -11.84 15.58
C GLY A 493 -6.90 -10.34 15.75
N TYR A 494 -6.06 -9.54 15.09
CA TYR A 494 -6.15 -8.08 15.18
C TYR A 494 -5.79 -7.37 13.88
N VAL A 495 -6.41 -6.19 13.68
CA VAL A 495 -6.09 -5.27 12.59
C VAL A 495 -6.12 -3.83 13.10
N VAL A 496 -5.29 -2.96 12.51
CA VAL A 496 -5.32 -1.53 12.74
C VAL A 496 -5.81 -0.83 11.49
N THR A 497 -6.93 -0.14 11.62
CA THR A 497 -7.53 0.69 10.59
C THR A 497 -7.37 2.18 10.96
N PRO A 498 -7.79 3.13 10.12
CA PRO A 498 -7.78 4.54 10.49
C PRO A 498 -8.56 4.85 11.78
N SER A 499 -9.57 4.05 12.12
CA SER A 499 -10.34 4.19 13.38
C SER A 499 -9.62 3.64 14.61
N GLY A 500 -8.48 2.96 14.46
CA GLY A 500 -7.67 2.43 15.55
C GLY A 500 -7.48 0.91 15.51
N LEU A 501 -7.01 0.36 16.63
CA LEU A 501 -6.83 -1.08 16.84
C LEU A 501 -8.19 -1.76 17.00
N ASN A 502 -8.38 -2.87 16.30
CA ASN A 502 -9.53 -3.76 16.42
C ASN A 502 -9.02 -5.17 16.67
N GLU A 503 -9.55 -5.83 17.68
CA GLU A 503 -9.04 -7.10 18.21
C GLU A 503 -10.17 -8.02 18.61
N ILE A 504 -10.11 -9.28 18.20
CA ILE A 504 -11.01 -10.34 18.61
C ILE A 504 -10.24 -11.52 19.18
N ASP A 505 -10.81 -12.17 20.19
CA ASP A 505 -10.27 -13.37 20.84
C ASP A 505 -11.31 -14.48 20.84
N THR A 506 -10.87 -15.73 20.65
CA THR A 506 -11.74 -16.88 20.82
C THR A 506 -12.13 -17.09 22.27
N LEU A 507 -13.32 -17.65 22.51
CA LEU A 507 -13.69 -18.16 23.83
C LEU A 507 -12.97 -19.47 24.15
N ALA A 508 -12.64 -20.25 23.12
CA ALA A 508 -11.85 -21.48 23.25
C ALA A 508 -10.36 -21.15 23.36
N VAL A 509 -9.64 -21.94 24.13
CA VAL A 509 -8.16 -21.86 24.24
C VAL A 509 -7.51 -22.90 23.35
N LEU A 510 -6.33 -22.57 22.82
CA LEU A 510 -5.52 -23.52 22.05
C LEU A 510 -4.90 -24.56 23.01
N PRO A 511 -4.92 -25.85 22.67
CA PRO A 511 -4.22 -26.87 23.44
C PRO A 511 -2.70 -26.70 23.31
N ASN A 512 -1.96 -26.96 24.39
CA ASN A 512 -0.51 -27.02 24.34
C ASN A 512 -0.03 -28.35 23.71
N ASP A 513 1.17 -28.32 23.13
CA ASP A 513 1.87 -29.48 22.57
C ASP A 513 1.00 -30.31 21.58
N THR A 514 0.15 -29.62 20.86
CA THR A 514 -0.78 -30.22 19.89
C THR A 514 -0.86 -29.37 18.63
N TRP A 515 -0.70 -29.97 17.46
CA TRP A 515 -0.88 -29.33 16.19
C TRP A 515 -2.33 -28.93 15.96
N VAL A 516 -2.56 -27.66 15.73
CA VAL A 516 -3.87 -27.05 15.50
C VAL A 516 -3.83 -26.21 14.22
N HIS A 517 -4.84 -26.35 13.41
CA HIS A 517 -5.06 -25.45 12.27
C HIS A 517 -5.75 -24.18 12.76
N VAL A 518 -5.21 -23.02 12.49
CA VAL A 518 -5.74 -21.72 12.89
C VAL A 518 -5.89 -20.81 11.69
N VAL A 519 -7.02 -20.12 11.60
CA VAL A 519 -7.28 -19.16 10.53
C VAL A 519 -7.86 -17.90 11.12
N PHE A 520 -7.38 -16.77 10.62
CA PHE A 520 -7.94 -15.44 10.86
C PHE A 520 -8.37 -14.85 9.53
N THR A 521 -9.61 -14.37 9.46
CA THR A 521 -10.11 -13.63 8.30
C THR A 521 -10.58 -12.25 8.68
N ARG A 522 -10.40 -11.29 7.79
CA ARG A 522 -10.98 -9.96 7.91
C ARG A 522 -11.51 -9.50 6.56
N SER A 523 -12.76 -9.05 6.56
CA SER A 523 -13.39 -8.35 5.44
C SER A 523 -14.07 -7.08 5.92
N THR A 524 -14.17 -6.07 5.06
CA THR A 524 -14.95 -4.85 5.34
C THR A 524 -16.47 -5.10 5.31
N THR A 525 -16.91 -6.24 4.77
CA THR A 525 -18.33 -6.59 4.64
C THR A 525 -18.79 -7.57 5.70
N THR A 526 -17.98 -8.57 6.05
CA THR A 526 -18.34 -9.63 7.01
C THR A 526 -17.69 -9.48 8.37
N GLY A 527 -16.66 -8.62 8.50
CA GLY A 527 -15.95 -8.41 9.74
C GLY A 527 -14.75 -9.33 9.92
N MET A 528 -14.36 -9.53 11.18
CA MET A 528 -13.25 -10.40 11.59
C MET A 528 -13.77 -11.72 12.14
N HIS A 529 -13.15 -12.83 11.72
CA HIS A 529 -13.51 -14.18 12.17
C HIS A 529 -12.27 -14.99 12.49
N LEU A 530 -12.38 -15.89 13.46
CA LEU A 530 -11.34 -16.85 13.86
C LEU A 530 -11.85 -18.27 13.74
N TYR A 531 -11.00 -19.16 13.23
CA TYR A 531 -11.30 -20.56 13.03
C TYR A 531 -10.24 -21.43 13.70
N ILE A 532 -10.66 -22.53 14.30
CA ILE A 532 -9.80 -23.56 14.87
C ILE A 532 -10.22 -24.89 14.27
N ASN A 533 -9.28 -25.60 13.61
CA ASN A 533 -9.53 -26.87 12.92
C ASN A 533 -10.74 -26.81 11.95
N GLY A 534 -10.83 -25.73 11.17
CA GLY A 534 -11.87 -25.50 10.18
C GLY A 534 -13.23 -25.04 10.75
N LYS A 535 -13.38 -24.96 12.08
CA LYS A 535 -14.62 -24.54 12.72
C LYS A 535 -14.52 -23.10 13.20
N GLU A 536 -15.49 -22.26 12.77
CA GLU A 536 -15.59 -20.89 13.26
C GLU A 536 -15.83 -20.87 14.78
N GLN A 537 -15.13 -19.96 15.45
CA GLN A 537 -15.18 -19.83 16.90
C GLN A 537 -16.04 -18.64 17.31
N ALA A 538 -16.76 -18.81 18.43
CA ALA A 538 -17.35 -17.67 19.12
C ALA A 538 -16.22 -16.77 19.66
N VAL A 539 -16.35 -15.46 19.44
CA VAL A 539 -15.31 -14.48 19.79
C VAL A 539 -15.83 -13.42 20.76
N THR A 540 -14.91 -12.85 21.53
CA THR A 540 -15.09 -11.59 22.27
C THR A 540 -14.30 -10.49 21.61
N VAL A 541 -14.80 -9.25 21.69
CA VAL A 541 -14.08 -8.07 21.21
C VAL A 541 -13.17 -7.57 22.33
N GLY A 542 -11.87 -7.68 22.12
CA GLY A 542 -10.85 -7.20 23.07
C GLY A 542 -10.69 -5.69 23.00
N CYS A 543 -10.67 -5.13 21.79
CA CYS A 543 -10.56 -3.70 21.54
C CYS A 543 -11.27 -3.35 20.23
N GLY A 544 -11.81 -2.14 20.12
CA GLY A 544 -12.47 -1.63 18.91
C GLY A 544 -13.77 -2.35 18.58
N THR A 545 -13.87 -2.91 17.38
CA THR A 545 -15.03 -3.63 16.86
C THR A 545 -14.62 -4.90 16.11
N ASN A 546 -15.52 -5.90 16.02
CA ASN A 546 -15.28 -7.07 15.17
C ASN A 546 -15.59 -6.81 13.68
N ASN A 547 -16.16 -5.66 13.34
CA ASN A 547 -16.41 -5.25 11.95
C ASN A 547 -15.74 -3.90 11.64
N PRO A 548 -14.38 -3.84 11.64
CA PRO A 548 -13.66 -2.61 11.36
C PRO A 548 -13.80 -2.23 9.89
N THR A 549 -14.17 -0.99 9.65
CA THR A 549 -14.20 -0.39 8.30
C THR A 549 -12.87 0.26 7.94
N GLY A 550 -12.64 0.50 6.67
CA GLY A 550 -11.42 1.13 6.17
C GLY A 550 -10.25 0.15 5.94
N PRO A 551 -9.19 0.63 5.30
CA PRO A 551 -8.05 -0.20 4.93
C PRO A 551 -7.14 -0.52 6.14
N ILE A 552 -6.46 -1.67 6.06
CA ILE A 552 -5.32 -1.97 6.93
C ILE A 552 -4.14 -1.10 6.47
N ARG A 553 -3.39 -0.52 7.41
CA ARG A 553 -2.22 0.30 7.08
C ARG A 553 -1.09 -0.57 6.52
N ASN A 554 -0.29 0.01 5.62
CA ASN A 554 0.86 -0.69 5.04
C ASN A 554 1.93 -0.96 6.10
N PRO A 555 2.40 -2.22 6.22
CA PRO A 555 3.51 -2.56 7.10
C PRO A 555 4.85 -2.05 6.56
N THR A 556 5.84 -1.94 7.44
CA THR A 556 7.24 -1.80 7.07
C THR A 556 7.99 -3.12 7.26
N ASP A 557 7.51 -4.01 8.12
CA ASP A 557 8.11 -5.30 8.42
C ASP A 557 7.03 -6.33 8.74
N ILE A 558 7.29 -7.58 8.43
CA ILE A 558 6.46 -8.73 8.82
C ILE A 558 7.33 -9.71 9.59
N TYR A 559 6.91 -10.07 10.78
CA TYR A 559 7.59 -11.03 11.65
C TYR A 559 6.79 -12.32 11.77
N ILE A 560 7.47 -13.46 11.69
CA ILE A 560 6.89 -14.79 11.92
C ILE A 560 7.55 -15.40 13.15
N GLY A 561 6.74 -15.89 14.08
CA GLY A 561 7.21 -16.56 15.28
C GLY A 561 7.78 -15.65 16.38
N HIS A 562 7.51 -14.34 16.32
CA HIS A 562 8.02 -13.37 17.27
C HIS A 562 7.43 -13.58 18.68
N ASP A 563 8.27 -13.42 19.74
CA ASP A 563 7.88 -13.65 21.14
C ASP A 563 7.19 -15.00 21.38
N SER A 564 7.64 -16.07 20.72
CA SER A 564 6.93 -17.33 20.61
C SER A 564 7.67 -18.48 21.28
N LYS A 565 6.88 -19.49 21.70
CA LYS A 565 7.33 -20.88 21.93
C LYS A 565 6.39 -21.78 21.14
N THR A 566 6.50 -21.73 19.82
CA THR A 566 5.56 -22.35 18.89
C THR A 566 6.31 -22.96 17.72
N GLU A 567 5.86 -24.10 17.25
CA GLU A 567 6.23 -24.63 15.95
C GLU A 567 5.19 -24.19 14.94
N ILE A 568 5.63 -23.74 13.77
CA ILE A 568 4.75 -23.25 12.68
C ILE A 568 5.07 -24.00 11.40
N GLU A 569 4.03 -24.46 10.73
CA GLU A 569 4.07 -25.17 9.46
C GLU A 569 2.99 -24.61 8.52
N ASN A 570 3.26 -24.56 7.22
CA ASN A 570 2.30 -24.17 6.17
C ASN A 570 1.58 -22.83 6.46
N LEU A 571 2.35 -21.78 6.72
CA LEU A 571 1.81 -20.42 6.91
C LEU A 571 1.49 -19.79 5.55
N GLN A 572 0.29 -19.24 5.43
CA GLN A 572 -0.20 -18.62 4.20
C GLN A 572 -0.90 -17.29 4.49
N ILE A 573 -0.75 -16.35 3.58
CA ILE A 573 -1.51 -15.10 3.54
C ILE A 573 -2.27 -15.03 2.21
N SER A 574 -3.56 -14.70 2.26
CA SER A 574 -4.42 -14.45 1.09
C SER A 574 -5.02 -13.05 1.16
N ASN A 575 -5.25 -12.44 0.03
CA ASN A 575 -5.88 -11.10 -0.10
C ASN A 575 -7.40 -11.16 -0.32
N THR A 576 -8.00 -12.30 -0.07
CA THR A 576 -9.44 -12.54 -0.11
C THR A 576 -9.86 -13.23 1.17
N VAL A 577 -11.14 -13.10 1.53
CA VAL A 577 -11.74 -13.93 2.59
C VAL A 577 -12.11 -15.27 2.00
N GLU A 578 -11.35 -16.29 2.36
CA GLU A 578 -11.70 -17.67 2.03
C GLU A 578 -12.82 -18.14 2.94
N GLN A 579 -13.98 -18.51 2.36
CA GLN A 579 -15.00 -19.18 3.13
C GLN A 579 -14.47 -20.58 3.51
N GLN A 580 -14.12 -20.73 4.77
CA GLN A 580 -13.72 -22.02 5.35
C GLN A 580 -14.98 -22.89 5.49
N SER A 581 -15.43 -23.49 4.38
CA SER A 581 -16.47 -24.50 4.45
C SER A 581 -15.85 -25.81 4.95
N GLU A 582 -16.49 -26.47 5.91
CA GLU A 582 -16.08 -27.82 6.40
C GLU A 582 -15.91 -28.86 5.26
N LEU A 583 -16.43 -28.55 4.07
CA LEU A 583 -16.38 -29.35 2.84
C LEU A 583 -15.02 -29.36 2.12
N LEU A 584 -14.18 -28.34 2.27
CA LEU A 584 -12.90 -28.29 1.54
C LEU A 584 -11.90 -29.36 2.03
N TRP A 585 -11.85 -29.64 3.32
CA TRP A 585 -11.02 -30.72 3.87
C TRP A 585 -11.49 -32.12 3.45
N MET A 586 -12.80 -32.33 3.33
CA MET A 586 -13.37 -33.57 2.79
C MET A 586 -13.07 -33.75 1.31
N GLN A 587 -12.98 -32.70 0.51
CA GLN A 587 -12.65 -32.80 -0.91
C GLN A 587 -11.22 -33.33 -1.13
N TRP A 588 -10.22 -32.83 -0.41
CA TRP A 588 -8.85 -33.36 -0.51
C TRP A 588 -8.76 -34.81 -0.07
N TRP A 589 -9.41 -35.19 1.02
CA TRP A 589 -9.49 -36.59 1.46
C TRP A 589 -10.28 -37.45 0.49
N LEU A 590 -11.36 -36.98 -0.08
CA LEU A 590 -12.13 -37.68 -1.11
C LEU A 590 -11.30 -37.88 -2.37
N TRP A 591 -10.54 -36.88 -2.83
CA TRP A 591 -9.62 -37.03 -3.95
C TRP A 591 -8.48 -37.99 -3.64
N ALA A 592 -7.92 -37.97 -2.43
CA ALA A 592 -6.90 -38.93 -2.00
C ALA A 592 -7.46 -40.36 -1.96
N ILE A 593 -8.68 -40.56 -1.49
CA ILE A 593 -9.38 -41.86 -1.46
C ILE A 593 -9.70 -42.32 -2.89
N VAL A 594 -10.18 -41.43 -3.76
CA VAL A 594 -10.44 -41.75 -5.18
C VAL A 594 -9.14 -42.11 -5.91
N PHE A 595 -8.06 -41.40 -5.67
CA PHE A 595 -6.74 -41.69 -6.27
C PHE A 595 -6.19 -43.04 -5.77
N ALA A 596 -6.33 -43.34 -4.47
CA ALA A 596 -5.97 -44.63 -3.90
C ALA A 596 -6.82 -45.78 -4.48
N ALA A 597 -8.13 -45.57 -4.64
CA ALA A 597 -9.04 -46.56 -5.22
C ALA A 597 -8.72 -46.83 -6.71
N VAL A 598 -8.38 -45.79 -7.49
CA VAL A 598 -7.98 -45.91 -8.90
C VAL A 598 -6.64 -46.64 -9.02
N LEU A 599 -5.68 -46.39 -8.13
CA LEU A 599 -4.40 -47.09 -8.07
C LEU A 599 -4.59 -48.59 -7.75
N VAL A 600 -5.44 -48.90 -6.75
CA VAL A 600 -5.76 -50.31 -6.39
C VAL A 600 -6.50 -51.00 -7.52
N ALA A 601 -7.46 -50.36 -8.17
CA ALA A 601 -8.16 -50.93 -9.34
C ALA A 601 -7.21 -51.14 -10.51
N GLY A 602 -6.29 -50.21 -10.77
CA GLY A 602 -5.23 -50.33 -11.78
C GLY A 602 -4.29 -51.51 -11.52
N LEU A 603 -3.86 -51.71 -10.28
CA LEU A 603 -3.02 -52.84 -9.84
C LEU A 603 -3.75 -54.19 -9.96
N VAL A 604 -5.06 -54.22 -9.63
CA VAL A 604 -5.88 -55.43 -9.79
C VAL A 604 -6.06 -55.81 -11.26
N LEU A 605 -6.30 -54.81 -12.13
CA LEU A 605 -6.41 -55.01 -13.59
C LEU A 605 -5.07 -55.44 -14.20
N TYR A 606 -3.96 -54.87 -13.75
CA TYR A 606 -2.62 -55.27 -14.19
C TYR A 606 -2.28 -56.68 -13.76
N SER A 607 -2.61 -57.05 -12.54
CA SER A 607 -2.37 -58.42 -12.00
C SER A 607 -3.25 -59.50 -12.70
N LYS A 608 -4.46 -59.15 -13.18
CA LYS A 608 -5.32 -60.01 -13.99
C LYS A 608 -4.78 -60.17 -15.43
N ARG A 609 -4.18 -59.13 -16.01
CA ARG A 609 -3.59 -59.16 -17.35
C ARG A 609 -2.25 -59.94 -17.40
N ALA A 610 -1.54 -60.03 -16.27
CA ALA A 610 -0.29 -60.78 -16.16
C ALA A 610 -0.49 -62.29 -15.91
N ARG A 611 -1.74 -62.78 -15.83
CA ARG A 611 -2.11 -64.17 -15.64
C ARG A 611 -2.79 -64.79 -16.86
N HIS A 612 -2.81 -64.09 -17.97
CA HIS A 612 -3.14 -64.59 -19.34
C HIS A 612 -1.94 -64.25 -20.23
#